data_6569e8f9adfc0bb135014497cea89bf0
#
_entry.id   6569e8f9adfc0bb135014497cea89bf0
#
_cell.length_a   1.000
_cell.length_b   1.000
_cell.length_c   1.000
_cell.angle_alpha   90.00
_cell.angle_beta   90.00
_cell.angle_gamma   90.00
#
_symmetry.space_group_name_H-M   'P 1'
#
loop_
_entity.id
_entity.type
_entity.pdbx_description
1 polymer ?
#
loop_
_entity_poly.entity_id
_entity_poly.type
_entity_poly.pdbx_seq_one_letter_code
_entity_poly.pdbx_strand_id
1 'polypeptide(L)'
;MGKQSVYILLFFLNLLIHNAYAYNLKQVADKEYMSNSSITSLCQDERGLMWIGTCDGLNIYDGQEIEEFKTRDKEDYLSGNLIDNIVYTGEDIYWIQTYYGLNRLNRKTNTI
;
A
#
# COMPACT_ATOMS: atom_id res chain seq x y z
N MET A 1 24.95 -23.70 -46.87
CA MET A 1 23.63 -23.05 -46.69
C MET A 1 22.93 -23.41 -45.40
N GLY A 2 22.94 -24.64 -44.90
CA GLY A 2 22.20 -25.04 -43.71
C GLY A 2 22.66 -24.40 -42.38
N LYS A 3 23.97 -24.19 -42.19
CA LYS A 3 24.49 -23.69 -40.89
C LYS A 3 24.16 -22.23 -40.63
N GLN A 4 24.24 -21.36 -41.62
CA GLN A 4 23.91 -19.94 -41.46
C GLN A 4 22.40 -19.73 -41.20
N SER A 5 21.55 -20.48 -41.87
CA SER A 5 20.09 -20.45 -41.63
C SER A 5 19.71 -20.89 -40.21
N VAL A 6 20.43 -21.88 -39.66
CA VAL A 6 20.24 -22.36 -38.31
C VAL A 6 20.63 -21.30 -37.28
N TYR A 7 21.75 -20.59 -37.47
CA TYR A 7 22.18 -19.51 -36.57
C TYR A 7 21.22 -18.33 -36.60
N ILE A 8 20.72 -17.96 -37.78
CA ILE A 8 19.70 -16.93 -37.91
C ILE A 8 18.42 -17.33 -37.19
N LEU A 9 17.97 -18.57 -37.36
CA LEU A 9 16.78 -19.10 -36.68
C LEU A 9 16.95 -19.12 -35.16
N LEU A 10 18.11 -19.53 -34.66
CA LEU A 10 18.46 -19.50 -33.24
C LEU A 10 18.51 -18.08 -32.67
N PHE A 11 19.04 -17.13 -33.46
CA PHE A 11 19.05 -15.72 -33.08
C PHE A 11 17.62 -15.15 -32.95
N PHE A 12 16.75 -15.41 -33.92
CA PHE A 12 15.34 -15.01 -33.84
C PHE A 12 14.58 -15.75 -32.73
N LEU A 13 14.90 -17.00 -32.47
CA LEU A 13 14.30 -17.77 -31.36
C LEU A 13 14.70 -17.18 -30.01
N ASN A 14 15.94 -16.73 -29.84
CA ASN A 14 16.37 -16.02 -28.63
C ASN A 14 15.65 -14.68 -28.44
N LEU A 15 15.36 -13.96 -29.51
CA LEU A 15 14.56 -12.73 -29.46
C LEU A 15 13.10 -12.98 -29.02
N LEU A 16 12.53 -14.13 -29.35
CA LEU A 16 11.19 -14.52 -28.94
C LEU A 16 11.11 -14.98 -27.47
N ILE A 17 12.23 -15.43 -26.90
CA ILE A 17 12.28 -15.89 -25.50
C ILE A 17 12.45 -14.70 -24.51
N HIS A 18 12.79 -13.53 -25.00
CA HIS A 18 12.75 -12.33 -24.17
C HIS A 18 11.28 -11.98 -23.91
N ASN A 19 10.72 -12.66 -22.88
CA ASN A 19 9.44 -12.28 -22.35
C ASN A 19 9.51 -10.81 -21.90
N ALA A 20 8.92 -9.93 -22.66
CA ALA A 20 8.66 -8.59 -22.22
C ALA A 20 7.67 -8.71 -21.04
N TYR A 21 8.17 -8.58 -19.82
CA TYR A 21 7.31 -8.42 -18.66
C TYR A 21 6.60 -7.08 -18.80
N ALA A 22 5.38 -7.12 -19.31
CA ALA A 22 4.52 -5.95 -19.31
C ALA A 22 4.03 -5.73 -17.87
N TYR A 23 4.53 -4.70 -17.21
CA TYR A 23 4.00 -4.26 -15.93
C TYR A 23 2.65 -3.59 -16.17
N ASN A 24 1.58 -4.21 -15.69
CA ASN A 24 0.27 -3.57 -15.64
C ASN A 24 0.23 -2.66 -14.41
N LEU A 25 0.40 -1.36 -14.63
CA LEU A 25 0.18 -0.35 -13.61
C LEU A 25 -1.31 -0.05 -13.55
N LYS A 26 -1.92 -0.28 -12.40
CA LYS A 26 -3.30 0.09 -12.11
C LYS A 26 -3.32 1.12 -11.00
N GLN A 27 -4.03 2.22 -11.21
CA GLN A 27 -4.36 3.13 -10.13
C GLN A 27 -5.32 2.44 -9.17
N VAL A 28 -4.93 2.29 -7.91
CA VAL A 28 -5.65 1.49 -6.92
C VAL A 28 -6.73 2.31 -6.21
N ALA A 29 -6.49 3.62 -6.02
CA ALA A 29 -7.43 4.51 -5.35
C ALA A 29 -7.52 5.82 -6.10
N ASP A 30 -8.73 6.35 -6.23
CA ASP A 30 -8.98 7.68 -6.77
C ASP A 30 -9.08 8.71 -5.64
N LYS A 31 -8.88 9.98 -5.96
CA LYS A 31 -8.95 11.10 -5.01
C LYS A 31 -10.29 11.18 -4.26
N GLU A 32 -11.35 10.61 -4.83
CA GLU A 32 -12.69 10.63 -4.25
C GLU A 32 -12.85 9.71 -3.05
N TYR A 33 -11.96 8.71 -2.89
CA TYR A 33 -12.10 7.67 -1.85
C TYR A 33 -11.05 7.75 -0.76
N MET A 34 -9.99 8.53 -0.95
CA MET A 34 -8.92 8.69 0.02
C MET A 34 -9.07 9.99 0.81
N SER A 35 -8.67 9.95 2.07
CA SER A 35 -8.66 11.12 2.95
C SER A 35 -7.80 12.28 2.40
N ASN A 36 -6.71 11.95 1.73
CA ASN A 36 -5.81 12.90 1.07
C ASN A 36 -4.97 12.20 0.00
N SER A 37 -4.57 12.92 -1.03
CA SER A 37 -3.73 12.40 -2.12
C SER A 37 -2.22 12.38 -1.82
N SER A 38 -1.80 13.04 -0.75
CA SER A 38 -0.39 13.08 -0.32
C SER A 38 -0.08 11.92 0.59
N ILE A 39 0.38 10.81 0.01
CA ILE A 39 0.73 9.60 0.75
C ILE A 39 2.09 9.79 1.41
N THR A 40 2.16 9.49 2.71
CA THR A 40 3.34 9.62 3.55
C THR A 40 3.93 8.27 3.95
N SER A 41 3.10 7.24 4.10
CA SER A 41 3.54 5.92 4.52
C SER A 41 2.62 4.82 4.02
N LEU A 42 3.18 3.62 3.85
CA LEU A 42 2.48 2.41 3.44
C LEU A 42 2.91 1.25 4.32
N CYS A 43 1.95 0.44 4.74
CA CYS A 43 2.19 -0.79 5.47
C CYS A 43 1.17 -1.85 5.06
N GLN A 44 1.63 -3.07 4.80
CA GLN A 44 0.74 -4.20 4.54
C GLN A 44 0.72 -5.13 5.75
N ASP A 45 -0.46 -5.54 6.18
CA ASP A 45 -0.61 -6.52 7.26
C ASP A 45 -0.64 -7.97 6.76
N GLU A 46 -0.70 -8.92 7.68
CA GLU A 46 -0.73 -10.36 7.37
C GLU A 46 -2.00 -10.81 6.63
N ARG A 47 -3.07 -10.03 6.68
CA ARG A 47 -4.32 -10.27 5.93
C ARG A 47 -4.29 -9.68 4.53
N GLY A 48 -3.21 -8.98 4.19
CA GLY A 48 -3.05 -8.31 2.91
C GLY A 48 -3.73 -6.94 2.83
N LEU A 49 -4.26 -6.42 3.94
CA LEU A 49 -4.80 -5.06 3.98
C LEU A 49 -3.67 -4.04 3.82
N MET A 50 -3.88 -3.06 2.97
CA MET A 50 -2.94 -1.97 2.78
C MET A 50 -3.33 -0.79 3.66
N TRP A 51 -2.44 -0.43 4.58
CA TRP A 51 -2.54 0.72 5.45
C TRP A 51 -1.82 1.90 4.82
N ILE A 52 -2.54 2.97 4.57
CA ILE A 52 -2.07 4.13 3.80
C ILE A 52 -2.14 5.36 4.69
N GLY A 53 -0.99 5.85 5.12
CA GLY A 53 -0.86 7.13 5.82
C GLY A 53 -0.84 8.28 4.84
N THR A 54 -1.53 9.35 5.16
CA THR A 54 -1.58 10.58 4.37
C THR A 54 -1.34 11.82 5.21
N CYS A 55 -1.24 12.97 4.56
CA CYS A 55 -1.16 14.24 5.26
C CYS A 55 -2.45 14.61 6.02
N ASP A 56 -3.56 13.93 5.76
CA ASP A 56 -4.85 14.22 6.39
C ASP A 56 -5.66 12.95 6.68
N GLY A 57 -5.06 12.00 7.34
CA GLY A 57 -5.72 10.79 7.83
C GLY A 57 -5.05 9.48 7.44
N LEU A 58 -5.52 8.43 8.07
CA LEU A 58 -5.15 7.05 7.81
C LEU A 58 -6.24 6.37 7.00
N ASN A 59 -5.85 5.60 6.00
CA ASN A 59 -6.76 4.83 5.18
C ASN A 59 -6.38 3.36 5.20
N ILE A 60 -7.38 2.48 5.17
CA ILE A 60 -7.18 1.04 5.03
C ILE A 60 -7.89 0.58 3.77
N TYR A 61 -7.15 -0.07 2.88
CA TYR A 61 -7.63 -0.58 1.62
C TYR A 61 -7.62 -2.11 1.61
N ASP A 62 -8.76 -2.73 1.31
CA ASP A 62 -8.93 -4.18 1.27
C ASP A 62 -8.85 -4.79 -0.14
N GLY A 63 -8.63 -3.97 -1.16
CA GLY A 63 -8.64 -4.35 -2.56
C GLY A 63 -9.90 -3.89 -3.30
N GLN A 64 -10.92 -3.42 -2.59
CA GLN A 64 -12.19 -2.93 -3.14
C GLN A 64 -12.61 -1.61 -2.51
N GLU A 65 -12.60 -1.53 -1.19
CA GLU A 65 -13.09 -0.39 -0.43
C GLU A 65 -11.97 0.25 0.40
N ILE A 66 -12.16 1.53 0.72
CA ILE A 66 -11.28 2.30 1.58
C ILE A 66 -12.04 2.70 2.84
N GLU A 67 -11.50 2.31 4.00
CA GLU A 67 -11.92 2.78 5.31
C GLU A 67 -11.02 3.94 5.75
N GLU A 68 -11.60 5.06 6.14
CA GLU A 68 -10.89 6.27 6.55
C GLU A 68 -10.92 6.47 8.05
N PHE A 69 -9.75 6.78 8.64
CA PHE A 69 -9.61 7.18 10.04
C PHE A 69 -9.03 8.60 10.11
N LYS A 70 -9.79 9.49 10.75
CA LYS A 70 -9.34 10.83 11.11
C LYS A 70 -9.50 11.09 12.61
N THR A 71 -8.75 12.04 13.12
CA THR A 71 -9.02 12.58 14.46
C THR A 71 -10.43 13.14 14.52
N ARG A 72 -11.12 12.77 15.59
CA ARG A 72 -12.40 13.36 15.98
C ARG A 72 -12.29 13.70 17.47
N ASP A 73 -13.15 14.55 17.95
CA ASP A 73 -13.15 15.03 19.36
C ASP A 73 -13.60 13.95 20.36
N LYS A 74 -13.04 12.75 20.26
CA LYS A 74 -13.34 11.60 21.12
C LYS A 74 -12.04 10.91 21.55
N GLU A 75 -12.05 10.29 22.73
CA GLU A 75 -10.87 9.70 23.36
C GLU A 75 -10.22 8.51 22.61
N ASP A 76 -10.93 7.88 21.69
CA ASP A 76 -10.48 6.67 20.96
C ASP A 76 -10.00 6.95 19.53
N TYR A 77 -9.38 8.09 19.26
CA TYR A 77 -8.92 8.46 17.93
C TYR A 77 -7.43 8.77 17.89
N LEU A 78 -6.89 8.75 16.67
CA LEU A 78 -5.51 9.14 16.43
C LEU A 78 -5.19 10.52 17.01
N SER A 79 -3.98 10.69 17.54
CA SER A 79 -3.51 11.95 18.10
C SER A 79 -3.38 13.08 17.06
N GLY A 80 -3.44 12.75 15.77
CA GLY A 80 -3.39 13.71 14.68
C GLY A 80 -3.72 13.09 13.33
N ASN A 81 -4.05 13.90 12.34
CA ASN A 81 -4.37 13.46 10.99
C ASN A 81 -3.15 13.36 10.06
N LEU A 82 -2.07 14.08 10.35
CA LEU A 82 -0.83 13.97 9.59
C LEU A 82 -0.11 12.69 10.03
N ILE A 83 -0.16 11.67 9.20
CA ILE A 83 0.45 10.38 9.46
C ILE A 83 1.89 10.42 8.95
N ASP A 84 2.85 10.15 9.82
CA ASP A 84 4.27 10.10 9.46
C ASP A 84 4.73 8.68 9.14
N ASN A 85 4.28 7.71 9.94
CA ASN A 85 4.71 6.33 9.77
C ASN A 85 3.68 5.34 10.33
N ILE A 86 3.68 4.12 9.76
CA ILE A 86 2.83 3.01 10.20
C ILE A 86 3.70 1.76 10.30
N VAL A 87 3.66 1.09 11.44
CA VAL A 87 4.36 -0.17 11.68
C VAL A 87 3.39 -1.22 12.20
N TYR A 88 3.29 -2.34 11.49
CA TYR A 88 2.57 -3.52 11.93
C TYR A 88 3.51 -4.44 12.72
N THR A 89 3.13 -4.83 13.93
CA THR A 89 3.96 -5.68 14.80
C THR A 89 3.41 -7.09 15.00
N GLY A 90 2.36 -7.45 14.27
CA GLY A 90 1.65 -8.72 14.43
C GLY A 90 0.49 -8.63 15.41
N GLU A 91 -0.32 -9.69 15.49
CA GLU A 91 -1.43 -9.83 16.44
C GLU A 91 -2.43 -8.66 16.43
N ASP A 92 -2.71 -8.12 15.24
CA ASP A 92 -3.61 -6.97 15.05
C ASP A 92 -3.14 -5.67 15.72
N ILE A 93 -1.85 -5.55 16.03
CA ILE A 93 -1.26 -4.35 16.64
C ILE A 93 -0.53 -3.51 15.60
N TYR A 94 -0.90 -2.25 15.54
CA TYR A 94 -0.32 -1.23 14.66
C TYR A 94 0.18 -0.05 15.49
N TRP A 95 1.38 0.41 15.21
CA TRP A 95 1.93 1.64 15.73
C TRP A 95 1.84 2.71 14.66
N ILE A 96 1.13 3.77 14.96
CA ILE A 96 0.85 4.86 14.04
C ILE A 96 1.45 6.13 14.61
N GLN A 97 2.50 6.60 13.96
CA GLN A 97 3.12 7.87 14.28
C GLN A 97 2.39 8.98 13.55
N THR A 98 1.96 10.00 14.27
CA THR A 98 1.43 11.23 13.74
C THR A 98 2.33 12.41 14.14
N TYR A 99 2.08 13.57 13.57
CA TYR A 99 2.81 14.78 13.96
C TYR A 99 2.70 15.08 15.48
N TYR A 100 1.58 14.73 16.11
CA TYR A 100 1.31 15.02 17.52
C TYR A 100 1.61 13.88 18.48
N GLY A 101 1.95 12.69 18.01
CA GLY A 101 2.26 11.59 18.90
C GLY A 101 2.28 10.21 18.28
N LEU A 102 2.52 9.23 19.12
CA LEU A 102 2.54 7.82 18.78
C LEU A 102 1.28 7.13 19.31
N ASN A 103 0.56 6.46 18.42
CA ASN A 103 -0.66 5.76 18.74
C ASN A 103 -0.45 4.25 18.61
N ARG A 104 -1.02 3.48 19.52
CA ARG A 104 -1.04 2.03 19.45
C ARG A 104 -2.46 1.56 19.17
N LEU A 105 -2.75 1.21 17.95
CA LEU A 105 -4.04 0.67 17.55
C LEU A 105 -4.08 -0.84 17.74
N ASN A 106 -5.09 -1.33 18.45
CA ASN A 106 -5.45 -2.73 18.47
C ASN A 106 -6.69 -2.95 17.60
N ARG A 107 -6.49 -3.57 16.43
CA ARG A 107 -7.57 -3.76 15.46
C ARG A 107 -8.59 -4.83 15.89
N LYS A 108 -8.18 -5.78 16.74
CA LYS A 108 -9.07 -6.81 17.27
C LYS A 108 -10.12 -6.24 18.22
N THR A 109 -9.72 -5.28 19.05
CA THR A 109 -10.63 -4.58 20.00
C THR A 109 -11.12 -3.25 19.46
N ASN A 110 -10.51 -2.79 18.37
CA ASN A 110 -10.77 -1.49 17.74
C ASN A 110 -10.53 -0.30 18.69
N THR A 111 -9.49 -0.40 19.54
CA THR A 111 -9.09 0.61 20.51
C THR A 111 -7.74 1.23 20.10
N ILE A 112 -7.59 2.52 20.35
CA ILE A 112 -6.36 3.28 20.16
C ILE A 112 -5.75 3.62 21.50
#